data_50613ad8ef1b41fe12502c90c540bf61
#
_entry.id   50613ad8ef1b41fe12502c90c540bf61
#
_cell.length_a   1.000
_cell.length_b   1.000
_cell.length_c   1.000
_cell.angle_alpha   90.00
_cell.angle_beta   90.00
_cell.angle_gamma   90.00
#
_symmetry.space_group_name_H-M   'P 1'
#
loop_
_entity.id
_entity.type
_entity.pdbx_description
1 polymer ?
#
loop_
_entity_poly.entity_id
_entity_poly.type
_entity_poly.pdbx_seq_one_letter_code
_entity_poly.pdbx_strand_id
1 'polypeptide(L)'
;MRLAASVILYKHDDTIYRNISSYIQVVDKMLVFDNSENPNFDQNLIHSDKIVYYSDRNNQGIAHRLNQAILYCINNNYSHLLTMDQDSSFTDNAIANYIQLIKDNNDINIGMYGVCYDETCKVEHAAINEILITSGSIINISLAEKIGNFDENIFIDGVDTDFCIRLFQNEYKTILYHKIKIKHSLGETKKVITPYLKKSKRAVHSSTRIYYLIRNNLYLRVKHPNHHHCLKWGNILNEIKNALLYGDERAITIRAIFAARKDFKNKCFGKLIQS
;
A
#
# COMPACT_ATOMS: atom_id res chain seq x y z
N MET A 1 23.92 -0.98 2.07
CA MET A 1 22.52 -0.65 1.72
C MET A 1 22.27 0.77 2.21
N ARG A 2 21.94 1.72 1.31
CA ARG A 2 21.42 3.05 1.68
C ARG A 2 19.89 2.98 1.58
N LEU A 3 19.22 3.28 2.67
CA LEU A 3 17.77 3.08 2.83
C LEU A 3 17.06 4.42 3.03
N ALA A 4 16.22 4.81 2.09
CA ALA A 4 15.20 5.84 2.33
C ALA A 4 13.90 5.19 2.82
N ALA A 5 13.05 5.99 3.47
CA ALA A 5 11.68 5.60 3.75
C ALA A 5 10.69 6.58 3.13
N SER A 6 9.49 6.12 2.83
CA SER A 6 8.38 7.00 2.42
C SER A 6 7.11 6.66 3.19
N VAL A 7 6.35 7.69 3.53
CA VAL A 7 4.98 7.59 4.03
C VAL A 7 4.09 8.54 3.25
N ILE A 8 2.88 8.08 2.93
CA ILE A 8 1.89 8.88 2.23
C ILE A 8 0.76 9.18 3.20
N LEU A 9 0.55 10.47 3.46
CA LEU A 9 -0.47 10.98 4.38
C LEU A 9 -1.73 11.37 3.62
N TYR A 10 -2.89 11.13 4.24
CA TYR A 10 -4.16 11.68 3.80
C TYR A 10 -5.08 11.85 5.00
N LYS A 11 -5.36 13.12 5.38
CA LYS A 11 -6.21 13.45 6.54
C LYS A 11 -5.81 12.67 7.79
N HIS A 12 -4.49 12.68 8.07
CA HIS A 12 -3.91 11.93 9.18
C HIS A 12 -4.30 12.52 10.53
N ASP A 13 -4.17 11.72 11.57
CA ASP A 13 -4.23 12.12 12.98
C ASP A 13 -2.81 12.13 13.59
N ASP A 14 -2.71 12.51 14.87
CA ASP A 14 -1.43 12.63 15.58
C ASP A 14 -0.71 11.29 15.82
N THR A 15 -1.34 10.16 15.55
CA THR A 15 -0.68 8.84 15.67
C THR A 15 0.47 8.69 14.69
N ILE A 16 0.47 9.45 13.58
CA ILE A 16 1.52 9.44 12.57
C ILE A 16 2.91 9.74 13.16
N TYR A 17 3.02 10.65 14.12
CA TYR A 17 4.31 11.02 14.73
C TYR A 17 4.94 9.84 15.45
N ARG A 18 4.15 9.09 16.23
CA ARG A 18 4.59 7.86 16.88
C ARG A 18 4.92 6.77 15.86
N ASN A 19 4.13 6.65 14.79
CA ASN A 19 4.34 5.65 13.76
C ASN A 19 5.67 5.89 13.04
N ILE A 20 5.95 7.10 12.58
CA ILE A 20 7.23 7.48 11.95
C ILE A 20 8.39 7.28 12.94
N SER A 21 8.22 7.63 14.21
CA SER A 21 9.27 7.44 15.22
C SER A 21 9.72 5.99 15.39
N SER A 22 8.88 5.02 15.03
CA SER A 22 9.21 3.59 15.14
C SER A 22 10.25 3.11 14.12
N TYR A 23 10.54 3.87 13.05
CA TYR A 23 11.47 3.46 12.00
C TYR A 23 12.42 4.57 11.51
N ILE A 24 12.20 5.83 11.86
CA ILE A 24 13.02 6.94 11.33
C ILE A 24 14.50 6.85 11.72
N GLN A 25 14.81 6.27 12.87
CA GLN A 25 16.19 6.20 13.36
C GLN A 25 17.07 5.29 12.49
N VAL A 26 16.50 4.26 11.88
CA VAL A 26 17.23 3.25 11.10
C VAL A 26 17.28 3.52 9.60
N VAL A 27 16.59 4.56 9.13
CA VAL A 27 16.64 4.99 7.72
C VAL A 27 17.57 6.20 7.57
N ASP A 28 18.14 6.36 6.38
CA ASP A 28 19.04 7.48 6.08
C ASP A 28 18.25 8.74 5.72
N LYS A 29 17.03 8.59 5.16
CA LYS A 29 16.13 9.70 4.79
C LYS A 29 14.68 9.27 4.91
N MET A 30 13.81 10.22 5.27
CA MET A 30 12.38 10.03 5.41
C MET A 30 11.63 11.00 4.51
N LEU A 31 10.89 10.48 3.54
CA LEU A 31 10.05 11.25 2.62
C LEU A 31 8.61 11.20 3.11
N VAL A 32 8.04 12.34 3.40
CA VAL A 32 6.65 12.47 3.85
C VAL A 32 5.87 13.16 2.73
N PHE A 33 4.97 12.44 2.08
CA PHE A 33 4.09 12.99 1.05
C PHE A 33 2.69 13.19 1.62
N ASP A 34 2.25 14.44 1.71
CA ASP A 34 0.91 14.75 2.19
C ASP A 34 -0.05 14.97 1.02
N ASN A 35 -0.96 14.03 0.87
CA ASN A 35 -2.02 14.03 -0.15
C ASN A 35 -3.28 14.79 0.30
N SER A 36 -3.26 15.43 1.47
CA SER A 36 -4.40 16.18 1.99
C SER A 36 -4.57 17.52 1.27
N GLU A 37 -5.80 17.94 1.04
CA GLU A 37 -6.14 19.26 0.51
C GLU A 37 -5.79 20.37 1.52
N ASN A 38 -5.90 20.06 2.81
CA ASN A 38 -5.51 20.90 3.93
C ASN A 38 -4.45 20.16 4.76
N PRO A 39 -3.17 20.27 4.39
CA PRO A 39 -2.09 19.57 5.07
C PRO A 39 -1.86 20.17 6.47
N ASN A 40 -1.64 19.30 7.45
CA ASN A 40 -1.42 19.70 8.85
C ASN A 40 -0.24 18.96 9.52
N PHE A 41 0.64 18.34 8.74
CA PHE A 41 1.80 17.64 9.27
C PHE A 41 2.85 18.66 9.78
N ASP A 42 3.21 18.56 11.06
CA ASP A 42 4.28 19.34 11.67
C ASP A 42 5.53 18.47 11.86
N GLN A 43 6.52 18.65 10.97
CA GLN A 43 7.78 17.92 11.03
C GLN A 43 8.60 18.18 12.30
N ASN A 44 8.38 19.31 13.00
CA ASN A 44 9.09 19.63 14.23
C ASN A 44 8.72 18.74 15.40
N LEU A 45 7.56 18.06 15.34
CA LEU A 45 7.14 17.07 16.34
C LEU A 45 7.95 15.75 16.22
N ILE A 46 8.70 15.59 15.13
CA ILE A 46 9.65 14.49 14.96
C ILE A 46 11.05 15.09 14.98
N HIS A 47 11.71 15.06 16.10
CA HIS A 47 13.06 15.63 16.27
C HIS A 47 14.11 14.91 15.41
N SER A 48 14.08 15.16 14.09
CA SER A 48 14.97 14.53 13.12
C SER A 48 15.19 15.44 11.89
N ASP A 49 16.44 15.59 11.50
CA ASP A 49 16.88 16.29 10.26
C ASP A 49 16.74 15.43 8.99
N LYS A 50 16.30 14.17 9.17
CA LYS A 50 16.14 13.23 8.05
C LYS A 50 14.88 13.48 7.21
N ILE A 51 13.92 14.29 7.68
CA ILE A 51 12.62 14.46 7.03
C ILE A 51 12.74 15.38 5.82
N VAL A 52 12.11 14.97 4.73
CA VAL A 52 11.79 15.81 3.58
C VAL A 52 10.28 15.72 3.37
N TYR A 53 9.62 16.86 3.56
CA TYR A 53 8.16 16.97 3.48
C TYR A 53 7.73 17.57 2.15
N TYR A 54 6.75 16.92 1.52
CA TYR A 54 6.14 17.34 0.26
C TYR A 54 4.63 17.48 0.41
N SER A 55 4.09 18.62 0.03
CA SER A 55 2.65 18.81 -0.11
C SER A 55 2.35 19.76 -1.27
N ASP A 56 1.48 19.34 -2.15
CA ASP A 56 0.91 20.16 -3.24
C ASP A 56 -0.59 20.42 -3.04
N ARG A 57 -1.12 20.08 -1.85
CA ARG A 57 -2.53 20.22 -1.49
C ARG A 57 -3.47 19.48 -2.45
N ASN A 58 -3.00 18.40 -3.03
CA ASN A 58 -3.76 17.60 -3.97
C ASN A 58 -3.50 16.11 -3.73
N ASN A 59 -4.56 15.32 -3.70
CA ASN A 59 -4.43 13.89 -3.64
C ASN A 59 -4.04 13.34 -5.02
N GLN A 60 -2.76 12.97 -5.17
CA GLN A 60 -2.19 12.41 -6.40
C GLN A 60 -2.28 10.88 -6.46
N GLY A 61 -2.80 10.24 -5.41
CA GLY A 61 -2.85 8.78 -5.30
C GLY A 61 -1.56 8.15 -4.78
N ILE A 62 -1.62 6.84 -4.56
CA ILE A 62 -0.53 6.08 -3.94
C ILE A 62 0.61 5.83 -4.95
N ALA A 63 0.28 5.35 -6.15
CA ALA A 63 1.28 5.01 -7.17
C ALA A 63 2.16 6.22 -7.55
N HIS A 64 1.55 7.39 -7.77
CA HIS A 64 2.28 8.61 -8.10
C HIS A 64 3.27 9.01 -7.00
N ARG A 65 2.85 9.00 -5.73
CA ARG A 65 3.73 9.35 -4.60
C ARG A 65 4.86 8.33 -4.41
N LEU A 66 4.58 7.06 -4.59
CA LEU A 66 5.62 6.02 -4.56
C LEU A 66 6.63 6.22 -5.70
N ASN A 67 6.19 6.61 -6.90
CA ASN A 67 7.09 6.93 -8.01
C ASN A 67 7.94 8.17 -7.72
N GLN A 68 7.39 9.20 -7.09
CA GLN A 68 8.17 10.35 -6.61
C GLN A 68 9.23 9.92 -5.60
N ALA A 69 8.91 9.00 -4.68
CA ALA A 69 9.87 8.46 -3.72
C ALA A 69 10.97 7.65 -4.42
N ILE A 70 10.64 6.83 -5.41
CA ILE A 70 11.62 6.06 -6.21
C ILE A 70 12.53 7.03 -6.97
N LEU A 71 11.98 8.04 -7.63
CA LEU A 71 12.76 9.04 -8.36
C LEU A 71 13.71 9.81 -7.42
N TYR A 72 13.26 10.17 -6.21
CA TYR A 72 14.13 10.74 -5.20
C TYR A 72 15.28 9.80 -4.84
N CYS A 73 14.99 8.50 -4.66
CA CYS A 73 15.99 7.49 -4.35
C CYS A 73 17.03 7.38 -5.46
N ILE A 74 16.62 7.33 -6.72
CA ILE A 74 17.51 7.29 -7.89
C ILE A 74 18.43 8.51 -7.90
N ASN A 75 17.87 9.71 -7.82
CA ASN A 75 18.62 10.97 -7.89
C ASN A 75 19.61 11.17 -6.72
N ASN A 76 19.38 10.50 -5.59
CA ASN A 76 20.20 10.62 -4.38
C ASN A 76 20.99 9.33 -4.04
N ASN A 77 21.06 8.37 -4.97
CA ASN A 77 21.80 7.12 -4.84
C ASN A 77 21.39 6.26 -3.63
N TYR A 78 20.09 6.20 -3.32
CA TYR A 78 19.53 5.21 -2.39
C TYR A 78 19.32 3.89 -3.12
N SER A 79 19.74 2.79 -2.51
CA SER A 79 19.59 1.46 -3.08
C SER A 79 18.23 0.81 -2.78
N HIS A 80 17.60 1.21 -1.67
CA HIS A 80 16.34 0.64 -1.21
C HIS A 80 15.40 1.72 -0.66
N LEU A 81 14.10 1.45 -0.77
CA LEU A 81 13.03 2.29 -0.26
C LEU A 81 12.10 1.48 0.65
N LEU A 82 12.01 1.86 1.93
CA LEU A 82 10.97 1.38 2.83
C LEU A 82 9.68 2.17 2.56
N THR A 83 8.59 1.47 2.27
CA THR A 83 7.27 2.07 2.08
C THR A 83 6.38 1.77 3.29
N MET A 84 5.71 2.81 3.81
CA MET A 84 4.86 2.72 5.00
C MET A 84 3.52 3.40 4.77
N ASP A 85 2.46 2.80 5.28
CA ASP A 85 1.17 3.48 5.41
C ASP A 85 1.16 4.35 6.68
N GLN A 86 0.35 5.41 6.68
CA GLN A 86 0.28 6.36 7.81
C GLN A 86 -0.16 5.72 9.15
N ASP A 87 -0.88 4.61 9.09
CA ASP A 87 -1.43 3.88 10.25
C ASP A 87 -0.58 2.67 10.65
N SER A 88 0.65 2.57 10.11
CA SER A 88 1.54 1.43 10.34
C SER A 88 2.77 1.82 11.14
N SER A 89 3.21 0.92 12.03
CA SER A 89 4.41 1.09 12.83
C SER A 89 5.10 -0.24 13.10
N PHE A 90 6.43 -0.21 13.22
CA PHE A 90 7.18 -1.36 13.69
C PHE A 90 7.09 -1.48 15.23
N THR A 91 7.14 -2.71 15.71
CA THR A 91 7.24 -2.99 17.15
C THR A 91 8.71 -3.15 17.54
N ASP A 92 9.10 -2.54 18.66
CA ASP A 92 10.46 -2.67 19.24
C ASP A 92 11.58 -2.60 18.19
N ASN A 93 12.53 -3.53 18.22
CA ASN A 93 13.67 -3.61 17.29
C ASN A 93 13.34 -4.39 15.99
N ALA A 94 12.09 -4.64 15.68
CA ALA A 94 11.71 -5.45 14.50
C ALA A 94 12.29 -4.91 13.19
N ILE A 95 12.32 -3.59 13.03
CA ILE A 95 12.90 -2.95 11.82
C ILE A 95 14.41 -3.19 11.69
N ALA A 96 15.18 -3.18 12.79
CA ALA A 96 16.62 -3.43 12.75
C ALA A 96 16.91 -4.89 12.35
N ASN A 97 16.17 -5.84 12.91
CA ASN A 97 16.24 -7.26 12.53
C ASN A 97 15.85 -7.47 11.06
N TYR A 98 14.84 -6.75 10.59
CA TYR A 98 14.39 -6.81 9.19
C TYR A 98 15.49 -6.34 8.22
N ILE A 99 16.11 -5.20 8.52
CA ILE A 99 17.23 -4.67 7.72
C ILE A 99 18.39 -5.65 7.70
N GLN A 100 18.69 -6.29 8.84
CA GLN A 100 19.76 -7.27 8.91
C GLN A 100 19.48 -8.51 8.05
N LEU A 101 18.26 -9.05 8.10
CA LEU A 101 17.84 -10.16 7.22
C LEU A 101 17.99 -9.84 5.73
N ILE A 102 17.69 -8.59 5.34
CA ILE A 102 17.86 -8.15 3.94
C ILE A 102 19.34 -8.04 3.58
N LYS A 103 20.19 -7.51 4.48
CA LYS A 103 21.64 -7.41 4.25
C LYS A 103 22.32 -8.77 4.12
N ASP A 104 21.83 -9.75 4.87
CA ASP A 104 22.36 -11.12 4.87
C ASP A 104 21.86 -11.94 3.65
N ASN A 105 20.86 -11.44 2.95
CA ASN A 105 20.34 -12.08 1.75
C ASN A 105 21.19 -11.71 0.53
N ASN A 106 21.79 -12.73 -0.10
CA ASN A 106 22.68 -12.57 -1.25
C ASN A 106 21.94 -12.72 -2.60
N ASP A 107 20.62 -12.97 -2.62
CA ASP A 107 19.87 -13.08 -3.86
C ASP A 107 19.57 -11.68 -4.44
N ILE A 108 20.30 -11.33 -5.50
CA ILE A 108 20.19 -10.04 -6.19
C ILE A 108 18.87 -9.87 -6.97
N ASN A 109 18.10 -10.94 -7.14
CA ASN A 109 16.84 -10.94 -7.87
C ASN A 109 15.63 -10.63 -6.99
N ILE A 110 15.84 -10.27 -5.72
CA ILE A 110 14.72 -9.86 -4.85
C ILE A 110 14.36 -8.41 -5.13
N GLY A 111 13.17 -8.19 -5.71
CA GLY A 111 12.65 -6.86 -6.03
C GLY A 111 11.92 -6.19 -4.85
N MET A 112 11.31 -7.00 -3.97
CA MET A 112 10.56 -6.48 -2.83
C MET A 112 10.61 -7.47 -1.66
N TYR A 113 10.89 -6.94 -0.49
CA TYR A 113 10.82 -7.63 0.79
C TYR A 113 9.60 -7.13 1.53
N GLY A 114 8.88 -8.00 2.22
CA GLY A 114 7.70 -7.66 3.00
C GLY A 114 7.73 -8.26 4.40
N VAL A 115 6.85 -7.78 5.23
CA VAL A 115 6.66 -8.19 6.62
C VAL A 115 5.22 -8.60 6.89
N CYS A 116 5.00 -9.29 7.99
CA CYS A 116 3.66 -9.71 8.37
C CYS A 116 2.94 -8.58 9.12
N TYR A 117 1.67 -8.37 8.81
CA TYR A 117 0.78 -7.41 9.48
C TYR A 117 -0.35 -8.08 10.28
N ASP A 118 -0.46 -9.41 10.19
CA ASP A 118 -1.53 -10.16 10.84
C ASP A 118 -0.96 -11.04 11.96
N GLU A 119 -1.62 -11.06 13.12
CA GLU A 119 -1.29 -11.97 14.22
C GLU A 119 -1.52 -13.44 13.85
N THR A 120 -2.28 -13.71 12.79
CA THR A 120 -2.51 -15.06 12.27
C THR A 120 -1.35 -15.63 11.49
N CYS A 121 -0.33 -14.85 11.17
CA CYS A 121 0.93 -15.34 10.58
C CYS A 121 1.64 -16.32 11.53
N LYS A 122 1.32 -17.59 11.38
CA LYS A 122 1.84 -18.70 12.21
C LYS A 122 3.07 -19.38 11.61
N VAL A 123 3.44 -18.99 10.38
CA VAL A 123 4.57 -19.61 9.65
C VAL A 123 5.88 -19.00 10.15
N GLU A 124 6.85 -19.84 10.47
CA GLU A 124 8.16 -19.39 10.97
C GLU A 124 9.16 -19.09 9.86
N HIS A 125 8.93 -19.57 8.65
CA HIS A 125 9.84 -19.46 7.52
C HIS A 125 9.43 -18.30 6.60
N ALA A 126 10.41 -17.71 5.91
CA ALA A 126 10.14 -16.74 4.87
C ALA A 126 9.42 -17.41 3.68
N ALA A 127 8.41 -16.72 3.12
CA ALA A 127 7.72 -17.17 1.90
C ALA A 127 8.25 -16.38 0.70
N ILE A 128 8.40 -17.07 -0.43
CA ILE A 128 8.90 -16.50 -1.68
C ILE A 128 7.75 -16.40 -2.69
N ASN A 129 7.77 -15.34 -3.51
CA ASN A 129 6.78 -15.07 -4.56
C ASN A 129 5.35 -14.86 -4.03
N GLU A 130 5.24 -14.24 -2.86
CA GLU A 130 3.96 -13.77 -2.33
C GLU A 130 3.61 -12.38 -2.88
N ILE A 131 2.31 -12.09 -2.99
CA ILE A 131 1.84 -10.72 -3.21
C ILE A 131 1.97 -9.96 -1.89
N LEU A 132 2.87 -9.00 -1.87
CA LEU A 132 3.16 -8.17 -0.70
C LEU A 132 2.35 -6.89 -0.75
N ILE A 133 2.00 -6.33 0.41
CA ILE A 133 1.45 -4.97 0.51
C ILE A 133 2.59 -3.96 0.57
N THR A 134 2.33 -2.72 0.19
CA THR A 134 3.35 -1.65 0.25
C THR A 134 3.73 -1.32 1.70
N SER A 135 2.81 -1.40 2.65
CA SER A 135 3.11 -1.05 4.04
C SER A 135 4.09 -2.04 4.69
N GLY A 136 5.21 -1.53 5.20
CA GLY A 136 6.31 -2.30 5.79
C GLY A 136 7.20 -2.99 4.76
N SER A 137 7.02 -2.71 3.47
CA SER A 137 7.86 -3.33 2.43
C SER A 137 9.10 -2.51 2.11
N ILE A 138 10.21 -3.22 1.81
CA ILE A 138 11.46 -2.62 1.33
C ILE A 138 11.66 -3.02 -0.13
N ILE A 139 11.75 -2.02 -1.00
CA ILE A 139 11.82 -2.16 -2.45
C ILE A 139 13.27 -1.95 -2.90
N ASN A 140 13.75 -2.82 -3.78
CA ASN A 140 15.01 -2.65 -4.50
C ASN A 140 14.81 -1.64 -5.63
N ILE A 141 15.45 -0.47 -5.53
CA ILE A 141 15.25 0.65 -6.45
C ILE A 141 15.68 0.29 -7.87
N SER A 142 16.81 -0.38 -8.04
CA SER A 142 17.30 -0.72 -9.39
C SER A 142 16.37 -1.71 -10.12
N LEU A 143 15.73 -2.63 -9.40
CA LEU A 143 14.78 -3.57 -9.97
C LEU A 143 13.42 -2.91 -10.21
N ALA A 144 13.00 -2.00 -9.33
CA ALA A 144 11.78 -1.20 -9.54
C ALA A 144 11.87 -0.36 -10.83
N GLU A 145 13.01 0.30 -11.06
CA GLU A 145 13.26 1.07 -12.29
C GLU A 145 13.20 0.19 -13.53
N LYS A 146 13.82 -0.99 -13.50
CA LYS A 146 13.82 -1.93 -14.62
C LYS A 146 12.43 -2.41 -15.04
N ILE A 147 11.51 -2.58 -14.08
CA ILE A 147 10.13 -3.00 -14.36
C ILE A 147 9.19 -1.82 -14.63
N GLY A 148 9.68 -0.57 -14.63
CA GLY A 148 8.90 0.63 -14.93
C GLY A 148 8.16 1.23 -13.74
N ASN A 149 8.65 1.03 -12.51
CA ASN A 149 8.11 1.60 -11.26
C ASN A 149 6.63 1.20 -11.00
N PHE A 150 5.84 2.03 -10.34
CA PHE A 150 4.41 1.78 -10.09
C PHE A 150 3.53 2.29 -11.24
N ASP A 151 2.43 1.59 -11.53
CA ASP A 151 1.49 2.01 -12.58
C ASP A 151 0.52 3.09 -12.07
N GLU A 152 0.68 4.32 -12.53
CA GLU A 152 -0.14 5.47 -12.13
C GLU A 152 -1.58 5.45 -12.66
N ASN A 153 -1.92 4.54 -13.58
CA ASN A 153 -3.31 4.24 -13.91
C ASN A 153 -4.07 3.68 -12.69
N ILE A 154 -3.33 3.16 -11.70
CA ILE A 154 -3.88 2.66 -10.44
C ILE A 154 -3.69 3.73 -9.37
N PHE A 155 -4.75 4.51 -9.11
CA PHE A 155 -4.71 5.60 -8.13
C PHE A 155 -4.54 5.09 -6.69
N ILE A 156 -5.30 4.05 -6.31
CA ILE A 156 -5.31 3.34 -5.03
C ILE A 156 -5.87 1.93 -5.23
N ASP A 157 -5.58 0.99 -4.35
CA ASP A 157 -6.03 -0.42 -4.38
C ASP A 157 -5.55 -1.19 -5.63
N GLY A 158 -4.64 -2.11 -5.43
CA GLY A 158 -4.04 -2.95 -6.47
C GLY A 158 -2.67 -2.47 -6.97
N VAL A 159 -2.14 -1.36 -6.45
CA VAL A 159 -0.82 -0.80 -6.77
C VAL A 159 0.28 -1.82 -6.44
N ASP A 160 0.22 -2.42 -5.27
CA ASP A 160 1.11 -3.46 -4.77
C ASP A 160 0.98 -4.76 -5.56
N THR A 161 -0.23 -5.19 -5.84
CA THR A 161 -0.51 -6.39 -6.62
C THR A 161 0.07 -6.28 -8.03
N ASP A 162 -0.15 -5.16 -8.72
CA ASP A 162 0.45 -4.90 -10.03
C ASP A 162 1.97 -4.97 -9.99
N PHE A 163 2.56 -4.31 -9.00
CA PHE A 163 4.02 -4.25 -8.86
C PHE A 163 4.62 -5.64 -8.63
N CYS A 164 4.06 -6.45 -7.72
CA CYS A 164 4.51 -7.82 -7.48
C CYS A 164 4.37 -8.71 -8.74
N ILE A 165 3.24 -8.62 -9.47
CA ILE A 165 3.05 -9.39 -10.69
C ILE A 165 4.11 -9.01 -11.75
N ARG A 166 4.42 -7.73 -11.91
CA ARG A 166 5.46 -7.29 -12.85
C ARG A 166 6.86 -7.73 -12.42
N LEU A 167 7.15 -7.81 -11.13
CA LEU A 167 8.38 -8.47 -10.66
C LEU A 167 8.43 -9.92 -11.14
N PHE A 168 7.37 -10.70 -10.92
CA PHE A 168 7.32 -12.11 -11.34
C PHE A 168 7.44 -12.28 -12.86
N GLN A 169 6.82 -11.40 -13.65
CA GLN A 169 6.91 -11.41 -15.11
C GLN A 169 8.33 -11.13 -15.64
N ASN A 170 9.16 -10.48 -14.82
CA ASN A 170 10.58 -10.21 -15.12
C ASN A 170 11.53 -11.16 -14.36
N GLU A 171 11.03 -12.30 -13.89
CA GLU A 171 11.79 -13.32 -13.16
C GLU A 171 12.41 -12.84 -11.84
N TYR A 172 11.95 -11.70 -11.32
CA TYR A 172 12.29 -11.23 -10.00
C TYR A 172 11.37 -11.81 -8.94
N LYS A 173 11.83 -11.80 -7.70
CA LYS A 173 11.14 -12.43 -6.57
C LYS A 173 10.68 -11.41 -5.54
N THR A 174 9.75 -11.81 -4.73
CA THR A 174 9.40 -11.18 -3.45
C THR A 174 9.72 -12.12 -2.30
N ILE A 175 10.01 -11.58 -1.11
CA ILE A 175 10.17 -12.36 0.12
C ILE A 175 9.29 -11.77 1.20
N LEU A 176 8.46 -12.60 1.83
CA LEU A 176 7.70 -12.24 3.04
C LEU A 176 8.37 -12.83 4.27
N TYR A 177 8.85 -11.97 5.18
CA TYR A 177 9.42 -12.38 6.46
C TYR A 177 8.35 -12.47 7.55
N HIS A 178 7.83 -13.65 7.81
CA HIS A 178 6.73 -13.86 8.75
C HIS A 178 7.07 -13.52 10.21
N LYS A 179 8.37 -13.60 10.59
CA LYS A 179 8.83 -13.27 11.95
C LYS A 179 8.88 -11.78 12.23
N ILE A 180 8.94 -10.96 11.17
CA ILE A 180 8.92 -9.50 11.30
C ILE A 180 7.49 -9.04 11.21
N LYS A 181 7.05 -8.28 12.21
CA LYS A 181 5.66 -7.82 12.29
C LYS A 181 5.58 -6.31 12.40
N ILE A 182 4.59 -5.75 11.73
CA ILE A 182 4.16 -4.38 11.92
C ILE A 182 2.77 -4.34 12.58
N LYS A 183 2.52 -3.30 13.35
CA LYS A 183 1.14 -2.93 13.70
C LYS A 183 0.58 -2.19 12.50
N HIS A 184 -0.54 -2.68 11.99
CA HIS A 184 -1.27 -2.06 10.87
C HIS A 184 -2.74 -2.00 11.24
N SER A 185 -3.35 -0.83 11.13
CA SER A 185 -4.77 -0.67 11.40
C SER A 185 -5.57 -1.04 10.16
N LEU A 186 -6.27 -2.15 10.19
CA LEU A 186 -7.13 -2.62 9.07
C LEU A 186 -8.35 -1.72 8.85
N GLY A 187 -8.16 -0.39 8.74
CA GLY A 187 -9.23 0.56 8.45
C GLY A 187 -10.39 0.52 9.47
N GLU A 188 -11.43 1.30 9.22
CA GLU A 188 -12.60 1.32 10.09
C GLU A 188 -13.42 0.04 9.94
N THR A 189 -13.65 -0.63 11.09
CA THR A 189 -14.57 -1.77 11.15
C THR A 189 -15.87 -1.37 11.84
N LYS A 190 -17.01 -1.63 11.20
CA LYS A 190 -18.32 -1.48 11.83
C LYS A 190 -18.72 -2.74 12.59
N LYS A 191 -19.28 -2.57 13.80
CA LYS A 191 -20.00 -3.64 14.49
C LYS A 191 -21.35 -3.82 13.81
N VAL A 192 -21.61 -4.97 13.24
CA VAL A 192 -22.83 -5.26 12.48
C VAL A 192 -23.54 -6.49 13.05
N ILE A 193 -24.85 -6.53 12.86
CA ILE A 193 -25.65 -7.73 13.10
C ILE A 193 -25.84 -8.41 11.75
N THR A 194 -25.33 -9.62 11.62
CA THR A 194 -25.47 -10.39 10.37
C THR A 194 -26.92 -10.86 10.21
N PRO A 195 -27.35 -11.27 8.99
CA PRO A 195 -28.68 -11.82 8.77
C PRO A 195 -29.04 -13.02 9.70
N TYR A 196 -28.04 -13.70 10.22
CA TYR A 196 -28.21 -14.80 11.21
C TYR A 196 -28.16 -14.31 12.66
N LEU A 197 -28.42 -13.01 12.91
CA LEU A 197 -28.42 -12.39 14.25
C LEU A 197 -27.11 -12.50 15.04
N LYS A 198 -25.99 -12.81 14.37
CA LYS A 198 -24.67 -12.86 15.01
C LYS A 198 -24.01 -11.46 14.97
N LYS A 199 -23.54 -10.99 16.11
CA LYS A 199 -22.68 -9.80 16.18
C LYS A 199 -21.35 -10.10 15.51
N SER A 200 -20.91 -9.25 14.59
CA SER A 200 -19.64 -9.41 13.86
C SER A 200 -19.01 -8.03 13.62
N LYS A 201 -17.69 -7.98 13.47
CA LYS A 201 -16.99 -6.80 12.97
C LYS A 201 -16.77 -6.98 11.45
N ARG A 202 -17.09 -5.99 10.65
CA ARG A 202 -16.93 -6.00 9.20
C ARG A 202 -16.24 -4.71 8.76
N ALA A 203 -15.25 -4.85 7.85
CA ALA A 203 -14.75 -3.72 7.10
C ALA A 203 -15.88 -3.24 6.16
N VAL A 204 -16.16 -1.93 6.19
CA VAL A 204 -17.17 -1.31 5.32
C VAL A 204 -16.48 -0.14 4.62
N HIS A 205 -16.17 -0.35 3.35
CA HIS A 205 -15.49 0.66 2.54
C HIS A 205 -16.45 1.70 1.99
N SER A 206 -15.93 2.91 1.77
CA SER A 206 -16.67 3.99 1.10
C SER A 206 -17.00 3.62 -0.34
N SER A 207 -18.02 4.26 -0.90
CA SER A 207 -18.44 4.09 -2.31
C SER A 207 -17.30 4.42 -3.28
N THR A 208 -16.47 5.41 -3.00
CA THR A 208 -15.28 5.75 -3.78
C THR A 208 -14.25 4.61 -3.77
N ARG A 209 -14.02 3.97 -2.63
CA ARG A 209 -13.09 2.84 -2.57
C ARG A 209 -13.63 1.62 -3.31
N ILE A 210 -14.94 1.34 -3.23
CA ILE A 210 -15.59 0.28 -4.03
C ILE A 210 -15.42 0.55 -5.54
N TYR A 211 -15.54 1.81 -5.98
CA TYR A 211 -15.26 2.19 -7.36
C TYR A 211 -13.84 1.78 -7.78
N TYR A 212 -12.81 2.17 -7.02
CA TYR A 212 -11.42 1.84 -7.36
C TYR A 212 -11.16 0.34 -7.34
N LEU A 213 -11.62 -0.38 -6.32
CA LEU A 213 -11.49 -1.84 -6.23
C LEU A 213 -12.02 -2.54 -7.49
N ILE A 214 -13.19 -2.14 -7.99
CA ILE A 214 -13.80 -2.77 -9.17
C ILE A 214 -13.04 -2.37 -10.45
N ARG A 215 -12.84 -1.06 -10.69
CA ARG A 215 -12.20 -0.57 -11.91
C ARG A 215 -10.78 -1.13 -12.05
N ASN A 216 -10.00 -1.05 -10.99
CA ASN A 216 -8.61 -1.48 -11.01
C ASN A 216 -8.48 -3.00 -11.13
N ASN A 217 -9.35 -3.78 -10.49
CA ASN A 217 -9.34 -5.22 -10.68
C ASN A 217 -9.68 -5.64 -12.11
N LEU A 218 -10.65 -4.98 -12.74
CA LEU A 218 -10.96 -5.21 -14.16
C LEU A 218 -9.76 -4.85 -15.05
N TYR A 219 -9.09 -3.73 -14.77
CA TYR A 219 -7.88 -3.30 -15.46
C TYR A 219 -6.75 -4.33 -15.30
N LEU A 220 -6.45 -4.75 -14.09
CA LEU A 220 -5.39 -5.70 -13.79
C LEU A 220 -5.63 -7.08 -14.42
N ARG A 221 -6.87 -7.52 -14.51
CA ARG A 221 -7.23 -8.78 -15.18
C ARG A 221 -6.93 -8.75 -16.68
N VAL A 222 -7.13 -7.63 -17.33
CA VAL A 222 -6.76 -7.46 -18.75
C VAL A 222 -5.26 -7.30 -18.91
N LYS A 223 -4.61 -6.55 -18.01
CA LYS A 223 -3.17 -6.33 -18.02
C LYS A 223 -2.36 -7.60 -17.73
N HIS A 224 -2.86 -8.46 -16.84
CA HIS A 224 -2.18 -9.66 -16.38
C HIS A 224 -3.02 -10.95 -16.58
N PRO A 225 -3.29 -11.38 -17.82
CA PRO A 225 -4.20 -12.49 -18.10
C PRO A 225 -3.74 -13.84 -17.51
N ASN A 226 -2.44 -14.03 -17.33
CA ASN A 226 -1.88 -15.27 -16.79
C ASN A 226 -1.74 -15.28 -15.25
N HIS A 227 -2.12 -14.18 -14.58
CA HIS A 227 -1.93 -14.01 -13.13
C HIS A 227 -3.27 -13.77 -12.39
N HIS A 228 -4.38 -14.27 -12.93
CA HIS A 228 -5.71 -14.08 -12.32
C HIS A 228 -5.81 -14.66 -10.90
N HIS A 229 -4.99 -15.67 -10.57
CA HIS A 229 -4.91 -16.26 -9.23
C HIS A 229 -4.43 -15.24 -8.16
N CYS A 230 -3.64 -14.23 -8.56
CA CYS A 230 -3.22 -13.13 -7.69
C CYS A 230 -4.34 -12.10 -7.45
N LEU A 231 -5.36 -12.07 -8.31
CA LEU A 231 -6.44 -11.07 -8.32
C LEU A 231 -7.70 -11.67 -7.65
N LYS A 232 -7.79 -11.56 -6.34
CA LYS A 232 -8.83 -12.20 -5.51
C LYS A 232 -10.20 -11.54 -5.69
N TRP A 233 -10.89 -11.83 -6.81
CA TRP A 233 -12.23 -11.28 -7.10
C TRP A 233 -13.27 -11.57 -6.01
N GLY A 234 -13.19 -12.73 -5.36
CA GLY A 234 -14.07 -13.09 -4.25
C GLY A 234 -14.01 -12.12 -3.07
N ASN A 235 -12.83 -11.56 -2.79
CA ASN A 235 -12.67 -10.54 -1.76
C ASN A 235 -13.42 -9.27 -2.15
N ILE A 236 -13.31 -8.81 -3.42
CA ILE A 236 -14.00 -7.61 -3.91
C ILE A 236 -15.52 -7.78 -3.85
N LEU A 237 -16.05 -8.95 -4.23
CA LEU A 237 -17.48 -9.24 -4.10
C LEU A 237 -17.94 -9.19 -2.64
N ASN A 238 -17.10 -9.65 -1.70
CA ASN A 238 -17.41 -9.56 -0.27
C ASN A 238 -17.40 -8.09 0.23
N GLU A 239 -16.46 -7.27 -0.24
CA GLU A 239 -16.42 -5.84 0.08
C GLU A 239 -17.64 -5.08 -0.50
N ILE A 240 -18.02 -5.37 -1.74
CA ILE A 240 -19.26 -4.84 -2.35
C ILE A 240 -20.48 -5.23 -1.51
N LYS A 241 -20.57 -6.50 -1.14
CA LYS A 241 -21.67 -7.01 -0.30
C LYS A 241 -21.71 -6.29 1.05
N ASN A 242 -20.56 -6.11 1.72
CA ASN A 242 -20.48 -5.41 2.99
C ASN A 242 -20.91 -3.94 2.85
N ALA A 243 -20.46 -3.24 1.81
CA ALA A 243 -20.83 -1.85 1.55
C ALA A 243 -22.34 -1.69 1.28
N LEU A 244 -22.95 -2.63 0.54
CA LEU A 244 -24.38 -2.61 0.23
C LEU A 244 -25.26 -3.01 1.42
N LEU A 245 -24.82 -3.96 2.25
CA LEU A 245 -25.64 -4.44 3.40
C LEU A 245 -25.48 -3.54 4.64
N TYR A 246 -24.27 -3.04 4.89
CA TYR A 246 -23.90 -2.39 6.14
C TYR A 246 -23.42 -0.95 5.98
N GLY A 247 -23.21 -0.48 4.72
CA GLY A 247 -22.84 0.90 4.41
C GLY A 247 -24.03 1.85 4.48
N ASP A 248 -23.73 3.13 4.73
CA ASP A 248 -24.74 4.18 4.85
C ASP A 248 -25.14 4.75 3.48
N GLU A 249 -24.29 4.55 2.45
CA GLU A 249 -24.40 5.17 1.12
C GLU A 249 -24.76 4.16 0.01
N ARG A 250 -25.75 3.31 0.22
CA ARG A 250 -26.10 2.21 -0.71
C ARG A 250 -26.33 2.65 -2.15
N ALA A 251 -27.11 3.72 -2.34
CA ALA A 251 -27.42 4.24 -3.67
C ALA A 251 -26.16 4.78 -4.38
N ILE A 252 -25.28 5.46 -3.64
CA ILE A 252 -24.00 5.96 -4.15
C ILE A 252 -23.08 4.79 -4.49
N THR A 253 -23.05 3.74 -3.65
CA THR A 253 -22.27 2.52 -3.91
C THR A 253 -22.73 1.82 -5.20
N ILE A 254 -24.04 1.73 -5.46
CA ILE A 254 -24.56 1.16 -6.71
C ILE A 254 -24.10 2.00 -7.91
N ARG A 255 -24.21 3.33 -7.83
CA ARG A 255 -23.71 4.23 -8.89
C ARG A 255 -22.21 4.05 -9.11
N ALA A 256 -21.41 3.93 -8.05
CA ALA A 256 -19.97 3.70 -8.11
C ALA A 256 -19.62 2.40 -8.84
N ILE A 257 -20.39 1.31 -8.62
CA ILE A 257 -20.20 0.03 -9.33
C ILE A 257 -20.39 0.21 -10.86
N PHE A 258 -21.44 0.93 -11.27
CA PHE A 258 -21.70 1.17 -12.69
C PHE A 258 -20.66 2.13 -13.30
N ALA A 259 -20.28 3.18 -12.57
CA ALA A 259 -19.25 4.13 -13.00
C ALA A 259 -17.89 3.42 -13.19
N ALA A 260 -17.49 2.57 -12.25
CA ALA A 260 -16.25 1.79 -12.35
C ALA A 260 -16.18 0.94 -13.62
N ARG A 261 -17.30 0.27 -13.98
CA ARG A 261 -17.40 -0.53 -15.22
C ARG A 261 -17.37 0.32 -16.47
N LYS A 262 -18.07 1.47 -16.45
CA LYS A 262 -18.10 2.44 -17.57
C LYS A 262 -16.70 2.98 -17.81
N ASP A 263 -16.01 3.45 -16.78
CA ASP A 263 -14.69 4.07 -16.89
C ASP A 263 -13.64 3.04 -17.32
N PHE A 264 -13.72 1.80 -16.82
CA PHE A 264 -12.89 0.71 -17.33
C PHE A 264 -13.09 0.50 -18.83
N LYS A 265 -14.34 0.43 -19.33
CA LYS A 265 -14.61 0.28 -20.76
C LYS A 265 -14.10 1.45 -21.59
N ASN A 266 -14.19 2.66 -21.05
CA ASN A 266 -13.75 3.89 -21.71
C ASN A 266 -12.23 4.14 -21.53
N LYS A 267 -11.49 3.25 -20.85
CA LYS A 267 -10.07 3.40 -20.52
C LYS A 267 -9.76 4.67 -19.71
N CYS A 268 -10.69 5.11 -18.89
CA CYS A 268 -10.51 6.22 -17.95
C CYS A 268 -9.89 5.69 -16.65
N PHE A 269 -8.58 5.85 -16.51
CA PHE A 269 -7.81 5.37 -15.38
C PHE A 269 -7.26 6.52 -14.53
N GLY A 270 -6.49 6.21 -13.47
CA GLY A 270 -5.96 7.21 -12.55
C GLY A 270 -7.02 7.75 -11.58
N LYS A 271 -6.91 9.03 -11.23
CA LYS A 271 -7.82 9.71 -10.29
C LYS A 271 -9.25 9.81 -10.85
N LEU A 272 -10.25 9.47 -10.03
CA LEU A 272 -11.66 9.69 -10.37
C LEU A 272 -11.92 11.20 -10.50
N ILE A 273 -12.33 11.63 -11.69
CA ILE A 273 -12.79 13.00 -11.91
C ILE A 273 -14.28 13.02 -11.53
N GLN A 274 -14.59 13.68 -10.43
CA GLN A 274 -15.98 13.91 -10.05
C GLN A 274 -16.59 14.90 -11.06
N SER A 275 -17.54 14.42 -11.86
CA SER A 275 -18.35 15.24 -12.76
C SER A 275 -19.58 15.79 -12.05
#